data_7e65a4a3063ea9c26c2d17ded13db40f
#
_entry.id   7e65a4a3063ea9c26c2d17ded13db40f
#
_cell.length_a   1.000
_cell.length_b   1.000
_cell.length_c   1.000
_cell.angle_alpha   90.00
_cell.angle_beta   90.00
_cell.angle_gamma   90.00
#
_symmetry.space_group_name_H-M   'P 1'
#
loop_
_entity.id
_entity.type
_entity.pdbx_description
1 polymer ?
#
loop_
_entity_poly.entity_id
_entity_poly.type
_entity_poly.pdbx_seq_one_letter_code
_entity_poly.pdbx_strand_id
1 'polypeptide(L)'
;RKVPDNVPNQELLNKNLHKPLTQVPDPFEKFTSFGEHNNEMLKDFLNSFSFKYSFKSSTSLYKSGFFNPTLKIILENYDGIMNIILPTLGKERQQTYCPFLPICPDTGHVLEIPVIEIDKKNSKIIFDNKGKKLESSILDGNCKLQWKVDWAMRWYALDIDFEMYGKDLIESAILSTKIINLIGKKHPSGFAYELFLDE
;
A
#
# COMPACT_ATOMS: atom_id res chain seq x y z
N ARG A 1 9.68 -7.88 8.09
CA ARG A 1 10.39 -6.83 7.31
C ARG A 1 11.78 -6.63 7.90
N LYS A 2 12.76 -6.31 7.07
CA LYS A 2 14.16 -6.10 7.46
C LYS A 2 14.51 -4.62 7.24
N VAL A 3 15.28 -4.05 8.15
CA VAL A 3 15.89 -2.73 7.96
C VAL A 3 17.03 -2.86 6.96
N PRO A 4 17.16 -1.96 5.94
CA PRO A 4 18.28 -1.99 5.02
C PRO A 4 19.61 -1.74 5.75
N ASP A 5 20.64 -2.47 5.41
CA ASP A 5 21.95 -2.43 6.11
C ASP A 5 22.74 -1.13 5.79
N ASN A 6 22.40 -0.44 4.69
CA ASN A 6 23.07 0.78 4.20
C ASN A 6 22.41 2.09 4.68
N VAL A 7 21.51 2.03 5.64
CA VAL A 7 20.83 3.20 6.21
C VAL A 7 21.37 3.47 7.62
N PRO A 8 21.67 4.71 8.03
CA PRO A 8 22.14 5.02 9.39
C PRO A 8 21.06 4.79 10.45
N ASN A 9 21.43 4.92 11.73
CA ASN A 9 20.49 4.83 12.85
C ASN A 9 19.65 3.54 12.87
N GLN A 10 20.30 2.37 12.67
CA GLN A 10 19.69 1.05 12.63
C GLN A 10 18.79 0.75 13.84
N GLU A 11 19.19 1.17 15.04
CA GLU A 11 18.41 0.98 16.27
C GLU A 11 17.08 1.74 16.22
N LEU A 12 17.10 3.00 15.73
CA LEU A 12 15.90 3.81 15.52
C LEU A 12 14.93 3.14 14.55
N LEU A 13 15.44 2.62 13.43
CA LEU A 13 14.64 1.94 12.43
C LEU A 13 14.05 0.64 12.95
N ASN A 14 14.82 -0.16 13.70
CA ASN A 14 14.34 -1.40 14.31
C ASN A 14 13.22 -1.16 15.33
N LYS A 15 13.29 -0.10 16.14
CA LYS A 15 12.23 0.31 17.08
C LYS A 15 10.93 0.73 16.38
N ASN A 16 11.01 1.13 15.10
CA ASN A 16 9.88 1.61 14.32
C ASN A 16 9.44 0.64 13.21
N LEU A 17 9.88 -0.62 13.26
CA LEU A 17 9.41 -1.65 12.34
C LEU A 17 7.87 -1.75 12.36
N HIS A 18 7.31 -2.11 11.20
CA HIS A 18 5.85 -2.23 10.97
C HIS A 18 5.07 -0.91 10.95
N LYS A 19 5.68 0.24 11.21
CA LYS A 19 5.03 1.54 10.99
C LYS A 19 5.08 1.95 9.50
N PRO A 20 4.13 2.75 9.02
CA PRO A 20 4.27 3.47 7.74
C PRO A 20 5.54 4.35 7.76
N LEU A 21 6.27 4.44 6.65
CA LEU A 21 7.51 5.23 6.58
C LEU A 21 7.31 6.71 6.95
N THR A 22 6.12 7.25 6.74
CA THR A 22 5.73 8.60 7.16
C THR A 22 5.55 8.77 8.69
N GLN A 23 5.63 7.67 9.45
CA GLN A 23 5.61 7.65 10.91
C GLN A 23 6.94 7.16 11.51
N VAL A 24 7.89 6.80 10.67
CA VAL A 24 9.26 6.44 11.07
C VAL A 24 10.09 7.72 11.07
N PRO A 25 10.74 8.12 12.18
CA PRO A 25 11.64 9.28 12.18
C PRO A 25 12.73 9.14 11.13
N ASP A 26 13.16 10.25 10.56
CA ASP A 26 14.21 10.22 9.53
C ASP A 26 15.55 9.75 10.12
N PRO A 27 16.11 8.63 9.65
CA PRO A 27 17.40 8.14 10.15
C PRO A 27 18.59 9.04 9.76
N PHE A 28 18.41 9.95 8.81
CA PHE A 28 19.40 10.95 8.38
C PHE A 28 19.23 12.31 9.08
N GLU A 29 18.20 12.46 9.92
CA GLU A 29 17.92 13.68 10.71
C GLU A 29 17.72 14.97 9.88
N LYS A 30 17.33 14.83 8.61
CA LYS A 30 17.12 15.97 7.69
C LYS A 30 15.66 16.38 7.58
N PHE A 31 14.74 15.44 7.78
CA PHE A 31 13.29 15.64 7.63
C PHE A 31 12.54 15.06 8.83
N THR A 32 11.24 15.31 8.91
CA THR A 32 10.42 14.83 10.03
C THR A 32 10.20 13.32 10.01
N SER A 33 10.27 12.69 8.82
CA SER A 33 10.10 11.26 8.67
C SER A 33 10.95 10.68 7.54
N PHE A 34 11.23 9.38 7.63
CA PHE A 34 11.92 8.66 6.57
C PHE A 34 11.10 8.64 5.26
N GLY A 35 9.77 8.66 5.37
CA GLY A 35 8.90 8.81 4.19
C GLY A 35 9.06 10.15 3.51
N GLU A 36 9.16 11.23 4.27
CA GLU A 36 9.41 12.58 3.74
C GLU A 36 10.80 12.68 3.12
N HIS A 37 11.82 12.15 3.78
CA HIS A 37 13.18 12.09 3.24
C HIS A 37 13.21 11.49 1.83
N ASN A 38 12.64 10.30 1.66
CA ASN A 38 12.59 9.64 0.35
C ASN A 38 11.78 10.43 -0.68
N ASN A 39 10.70 11.07 -0.26
CA ASN A 39 9.87 11.90 -1.14
C ASN A 39 10.63 13.13 -1.64
N GLU A 40 11.36 13.82 -0.78
CA GLU A 40 12.15 15.00 -1.17
C GLU A 40 13.31 14.61 -2.08
N MET A 41 14.02 13.50 -1.79
CA MET A 41 15.04 12.98 -2.70
C MET A 41 14.49 12.69 -4.11
N LEU A 42 13.31 12.09 -4.20
CA LEU A 42 12.65 11.85 -5.49
C LEU A 42 12.29 13.15 -6.21
N LYS A 43 11.77 14.15 -5.48
CA LYS A 43 11.46 15.47 -6.05
C LYS A 43 12.71 16.17 -6.57
N ASP A 44 13.79 16.16 -5.79
CA ASP A 44 15.06 16.75 -6.18
C ASP A 44 15.62 16.10 -7.45
N PHE A 45 15.55 14.77 -7.52
CA PHE A 45 15.93 14.03 -8.71
C PHE A 45 15.09 14.44 -9.93
N LEU A 46 13.79 14.47 -9.83
CA LEU A 46 12.90 14.86 -10.94
C LEU A 46 13.10 16.32 -11.36
N ASN A 47 13.33 17.21 -10.39
CA ASN A 47 13.61 18.63 -10.63
C ASN A 47 14.93 18.84 -11.36
N SER A 48 15.96 18.02 -11.08
CA SER A 48 17.26 18.10 -11.75
C SER A 48 17.16 17.84 -13.26
N PHE A 49 16.15 17.10 -13.70
CA PHE A 49 15.82 16.86 -15.11
C PHE A 49 14.76 17.83 -15.67
N SER A 50 14.32 18.80 -14.88
CA SER A 50 13.26 19.77 -15.25
C SER A 50 11.92 19.09 -15.64
N PHE A 51 11.62 17.94 -15.10
CA PHE A 51 10.33 17.29 -15.32
C PHE A 51 9.18 18.10 -14.72
N LYS A 52 8.09 18.22 -15.46
CA LYS A 52 6.83 18.75 -14.93
C LYS A 52 6.00 17.58 -14.40
N TYR A 53 5.72 17.59 -13.11
CA TYR A 53 4.94 16.53 -12.45
C TYR A 53 4.03 17.09 -11.36
N SER A 54 3.06 16.29 -10.94
CA SER A 54 2.22 16.57 -9.78
C SER A 54 2.47 15.51 -8.72
N PHE A 55 3.20 15.86 -7.66
CA PHE A 55 3.49 14.93 -6.58
C PHE A 55 2.23 14.60 -5.77
N LYS A 56 1.98 13.31 -5.53
CA LYS A 56 0.86 12.81 -4.73
C LYS A 56 1.38 11.91 -3.60
N SER A 57 1.24 12.37 -2.36
CA SER A 57 1.54 11.55 -1.18
C SER A 57 0.41 10.56 -0.93
N SER A 58 0.70 9.26 -0.98
CA SER A 58 -0.28 8.22 -0.67
C SER A 58 -0.85 8.36 0.74
N THR A 59 -0.01 8.65 1.74
CA THR A 59 -0.46 8.86 3.12
C THR A 59 -1.45 10.02 3.22
N SER A 60 -1.17 11.14 2.53
CA SER A 60 -2.09 12.29 2.50
C SER A 60 -3.40 11.96 1.81
N LEU A 61 -3.37 11.22 0.70
CA LEU A 61 -4.57 10.80 -0.03
C LEU A 61 -5.43 9.82 0.79
N TYR A 62 -4.81 8.90 1.54
CA TYR A 62 -5.54 8.05 2.48
C TYR A 62 -6.18 8.86 3.60
N LYS A 63 -5.42 9.73 4.26
CA LYS A 63 -5.90 10.52 5.42
C LYS A 63 -6.93 11.58 5.05
N SER A 64 -6.85 12.17 3.85
CA SER A 64 -7.83 13.15 3.36
C SER A 64 -9.16 12.51 2.92
N GLY A 65 -9.26 11.19 2.92
CA GLY A 65 -10.43 10.47 2.41
C GLY A 65 -10.52 10.44 0.88
N PHE A 66 -9.50 10.89 0.15
CA PHE A 66 -9.51 10.85 -1.32
C PHE A 66 -9.74 9.43 -1.86
N PHE A 67 -9.17 8.43 -1.22
CA PHE A 67 -9.34 7.03 -1.60
C PHE A 67 -10.62 6.37 -1.07
N ASN A 68 -11.39 7.02 -0.19
CA ASN A 68 -12.58 6.43 0.45
C ASN A 68 -13.60 5.86 -0.53
N PRO A 69 -13.97 6.54 -1.64
CA PRO A 69 -14.90 5.96 -2.60
C PRO A 69 -14.38 4.64 -3.20
N THR A 70 -13.11 4.60 -3.58
CA THR A 70 -12.51 3.41 -4.18
C THR A 70 -12.29 2.29 -3.15
N LEU A 71 -11.95 2.62 -1.91
CA LEU A 71 -11.86 1.65 -0.81
C LEU A 71 -13.19 0.95 -0.55
N LYS A 72 -14.32 1.66 -0.65
CA LYS A 72 -15.66 1.06 -0.57
C LYS A 72 -15.93 0.11 -1.73
N ILE A 73 -15.57 0.50 -2.96
CA ILE A 73 -15.70 -0.39 -4.14
C ILE A 73 -14.87 -1.67 -3.94
N ILE A 74 -13.65 -1.57 -3.41
CA ILE A 74 -12.80 -2.72 -3.09
C ILE A 74 -13.45 -3.60 -2.03
N LEU A 75 -14.04 -3.01 -0.99
CA LEU A 75 -14.73 -3.75 0.06
C LEU A 75 -15.96 -4.50 -0.48
N GLU A 76 -16.75 -3.87 -1.37
CA GLU A 76 -17.88 -4.52 -2.04
C GLU A 76 -17.44 -5.73 -2.89
N ASN A 77 -16.27 -5.62 -3.54
CA ASN A 77 -15.72 -6.66 -4.39
C ASN A 77 -14.74 -7.60 -3.66
N TYR A 78 -14.76 -7.62 -2.33
CA TYR A 78 -13.83 -8.36 -1.48
C TYR A 78 -13.63 -9.81 -1.92
N ASP A 79 -14.73 -10.56 -2.08
CA ASP A 79 -14.68 -11.98 -2.42
C ASP A 79 -14.06 -12.23 -3.81
N GLY A 80 -14.38 -11.38 -4.79
CA GLY A 80 -13.78 -11.42 -6.11
C GLY A 80 -12.26 -11.14 -6.09
N ILE A 81 -11.82 -10.19 -5.28
CA ILE A 81 -10.40 -9.88 -5.09
C ILE A 81 -9.69 -11.06 -4.40
N MET A 82 -10.31 -11.66 -3.38
CA MET A 82 -9.78 -12.87 -2.73
C MET A 82 -9.60 -14.01 -3.73
N ASN A 83 -10.57 -14.25 -4.61
CA ASN A 83 -10.49 -15.26 -5.66
C ASN A 83 -9.36 -15.03 -6.67
N ILE A 84 -8.98 -13.77 -6.92
CA ILE A 84 -7.84 -13.43 -7.77
C ILE A 84 -6.51 -13.66 -7.06
N ILE A 85 -6.39 -13.28 -5.79
CA ILE A 85 -5.12 -13.26 -5.06
C ILE A 85 -4.78 -14.61 -4.42
N LEU A 86 -5.74 -15.27 -3.75
CA LEU A 86 -5.46 -16.48 -2.97
C LEU A 86 -4.76 -17.59 -3.76
N PRO A 87 -5.13 -17.90 -5.02
CA PRO A 87 -4.46 -18.95 -5.80
C PRO A 87 -2.95 -18.68 -6.04
N THR A 88 -2.51 -17.44 -5.88
CA THR A 88 -1.10 -17.04 -6.09
C THR A 88 -0.25 -17.11 -4.82
N LEU A 89 -0.86 -17.44 -3.69
CA LEU A 89 -0.21 -17.47 -2.38
C LEU A 89 0.03 -18.92 -1.92
N GLY A 90 1.09 -19.12 -1.14
CA GLY A 90 1.32 -20.38 -0.44
C GLY A 90 0.23 -20.64 0.62
N LYS A 91 -0.01 -21.92 0.96
CA LYS A 91 -1.10 -22.36 1.84
C LYS A 91 -1.17 -21.63 3.18
N GLU A 92 -0.04 -21.38 3.81
CA GLU A 92 0.03 -20.65 5.08
C GLU A 92 -0.46 -19.20 4.93
N ARG A 93 0.00 -18.52 3.87
CA ARG A 93 -0.39 -17.14 3.60
C ARG A 93 -1.86 -17.01 3.18
N GLN A 94 -2.43 -18.03 2.53
CA GLN A 94 -3.85 -18.04 2.19
C GLN A 94 -4.76 -17.94 3.42
N GLN A 95 -4.36 -18.53 4.55
CA GLN A 95 -5.14 -18.53 5.78
C GLN A 95 -5.17 -17.18 6.50
N THR A 96 -4.18 -16.34 6.27
CA THR A 96 -4.02 -15.07 6.98
C THR A 96 -4.16 -13.84 6.07
N TYR A 97 -4.31 -14.05 4.75
CA TYR A 97 -4.38 -12.95 3.81
C TYR A 97 -5.70 -12.18 3.94
N CYS A 98 -5.57 -10.86 4.02
CA CYS A 98 -6.67 -9.92 3.79
C CYS A 98 -6.15 -8.78 2.92
N PRO A 99 -6.93 -8.25 1.96
CA PRO A 99 -6.58 -7.06 1.20
C PRO A 99 -6.36 -5.83 2.07
N PHE A 100 -7.06 -5.74 3.19
CA PHE A 100 -7.02 -4.62 4.13
C PHE A 100 -6.07 -4.90 5.29
N LEU A 101 -5.24 -3.93 5.60
CA LEU A 101 -4.28 -3.93 6.69
C LEU A 101 -4.64 -2.80 7.66
N PRO A 102 -5.30 -3.11 8.81
CA PRO A 102 -5.64 -2.10 9.79
C PRO A 102 -4.38 -1.49 10.41
N ILE A 103 -4.47 -0.23 10.81
CA ILE A 103 -3.41 0.47 11.53
C ILE A 103 -3.83 0.55 12.99
N CYS A 104 -3.01 0.02 13.87
CA CYS A 104 -3.26 0.09 15.32
C CYS A 104 -3.27 1.55 15.78
N PRO A 105 -4.36 2.04 16.39
CA PRO A 105 -4.45 3.44 16.81
C PRO A 105 -3.45 3.78 17.92
N ASP A 106 -3.12 2.82 18.78
CA ASP A 106 -2.24 3.05 19.93
C ASP A 106 -0.75 3.08 19.53
N THR A 107 -0.35 2.24 18.56
CA THR A 107 1.07 2.06 18.22
C THR A 107 1.45 2.58 16.82
N GLY A 108 0.47 2.84 15.96
CA GLY A 108 0.68 3.17 14.56
C GLY A 108 1.16 2.00 13.70
N HIS A 109 1.24 0.78 14.25
CA HIS A 109 1.69 -0.40 13.50
C HIS A 109 0.63 -0.84 12.48
N VAL A 110 1.10 -1.16 11.29
CA VAL A 110 0.30 -1.86 10.27
C VAL A 110 0.20 -3.32 10.68
N LEU A 111 -1.02 -3.80 10.88
CA LEU A 111 -1.29 -5.14 11.38
C LEU A 111 -1.54 -6.11 10.21
N GLU A 112 -0.78 -7.21 10.18
CA GLU A 112 -0.99 -8.34 9.26
C GLU A 112 -1.64 -9.49 10.03
N ILE A 113 -2.92 -9.37 10.30
CA ILE A 113 -3.69 -10.28 11.14
C ILE A 113 -4.91 -10.80 10.38
N PRO A 114 -5.42 -12.00 10.73
CA PRO A 114 -6.61 -12.55 10.11
C PRO A 114 -7.82 -11.66 10.34
N VAL A 115 -8.54 -11.36 9.26
CA VAL A 115 -9.85 -10.70 9.32
C VAL A 115 -10.90 -11.80 9.50
N ILE A 116 -11.79 -11.61 10.48
CA ILE A 116 -12.83 -12.56 10.83
C ILE A 116 -14.13 -12.25 10.08
N GLU A 117 -14.41 -10.94 9.92
CA GLU A 117 -15.67 -10.48 9.36
C GLU A 117 -15.48 -9.16 8.60
N ILE A 118 -16.28 -8.98 7.56
CA ILE A 118 -16.32 -7.78 6.71
C ILE A 118 -17.71 -7.13 6.88
N ASP A 119 -17.72 -5.92 7.44
CA ASP A 119 -18.93 -5.10 7.52
C ASP A 119 -18.98 -4.10 6.36
N LYS A 120 -19.55 -4.54 5.25
CA LYS A 120 -19.71 -3.71 4.03
C LYS A 120 -20.56 -2.48 4.30
N LYS A 121 -21.60 -2.61 5.13
CA LYS A 121 -22.55 -1.51 5.43
C LYS A 121 -21.88 -0.33 6.13
N ASN A 122 -21.02 -0.63 7.10
CA ASN A 122 -20.36 0.40 7.92
C ASN A 122 -18.91 0.68 7.47
N SER A 123 -18.46 0.04 6.37
CA SER A 123 -17.08 0.18 5.86
C SER A 123 -16.03 -0.16 6.92
N LYS A 124 -16.21 -1.31 7.58
CA LYS A 124 -15.35 -1.80 8.65
C LYS A 124 -14.87 -3.22 8.39
N ILE A 125 -13.76 -3.56 8.99
CA ILE A 125 -13.24 -4.93 9.12
C ILE A 125 -13.14 -5.28 10.60
N ILE A 126 -13.49 -6.53 10.93
CA ILE A 126 -13.36 -7.10 12.25
C ILE A 126 -12.24 -8.14 12.21
N PHE A 127 -11.33 -8.09 13.15
CA PHE A 127 -10.14 -8.92 13.18
C PHE A 127 -9.85 -9.44 14.59
N ASP A 128 -9.11 -10.55 14.66
CA ASP A 128 -8.65 -11.12 15.93
C ASP A 128 -7.24 -10.63 16.26
N ASN A 129 -7.11 -9.94 17.36
CA ASN A 129 -5.81 -9.60 17.90
C ASN A 129 -5.59 -10.36 19.23
N LYS A 130 -4.98 -11.53 19.12
CA LYS A 130 -4.64 -12.42 20.27
C LYS A 130 -5.87 -12.77 21.13
N GLY A 131 -6.95 -13.18 20.49
CA GLY A 131 -8.21 -13.56 21.16
C GLY A 131 -9.15 -12.40 21.50
N LYS A 132 -8.77 -11.17 21.17
CA LYS A 132 -9.63 -9.98 21.33
C LYS A 132 -10.14 -9.55 19.95
N LYS A 133 -11.47 -9.59 19.78
CA LYS A 133 -12.11 -9.01 18.59
C LYS A 133 -11.99 -7.48 18.62
N LEU A 134 -11.41 -6.94 17.56
CA LEU A 134 -11.28 -5.49 17.34
C LEU A 134 -11.90 -5.14 15.99
N GLU A 135 -12.36 -3.91 15.86
CA GLU A 135 -12.84 -3.35 14.58
C GLU A 135 -11.98 -2.18 14.13
N SER A 136 -11.86 -2.02 12.83
CA SER A 136 -11.23 -0.85 12.21
C SER A 136 -12.05 -0.38 11.02
N SER A 137 -12.20 0.95 10.91
CA SER A 137 -12.66 1.54 9.65
C SER A 137 -11.63 1.29 8.55
N ILE A 138 -12.08 1.05 7.32
CA ILE A 138 -11.20 1.01 6.15
C ILE A 138 -10.91 2.41 5.59
N LEU A 139 -11.55 3.45 6.12
CA LEU A 139 -11.55 4.83 5.60
C LEU A 139 -10.57 5.72 6.37
N ASP A 140 -10.30 6.89 5.81
CA ASP A 140 -9.60 8.02 6.46
C ASP A 140 -8.21 7.68 7.00
N GLY A 141 -7.52 6.72 6.34
CA GLY A 141 -6.18 6.30 6.73
C GLY A 141 -6.10 5.39 7.94
N ASN A 142 -7.21 4.87 8.47
CA ASN A 142 -7.22 3.87 9.55
C ASN A 142 -6.82 2.47 9.06
N CYS A 143 -6.81 2.28 7.76
CA CYS A 143 -6.42 1.06 7.09
C CYS A 143 -5.61 1.39 5.84
N LYS A 144 -4.75 0.49 5.42
CA LYS A 144 -4.11 0.53 4.10
C LYS A 144 -4.36 -0.78 3.37
N LEU A 145 -4.13 -0.79 2.07
CA LEU A 145 -4.26 -2.01 1.27
C LEU A 145 -2.93 -2.77 1.15
N GLN A 146 -3.02 -4.07 0.92
CA GLN A 146 -1.92 -4.90 0.41
C GLN A 146 -1.49 -4.41 -0.96
N TRP A 147 -0.17 -4.51 -1.25
CA TRP A 147 0.49 -3.91 -2.41
C TRP A 147 -0.25 -4.03 -3.74
N LYS A 148 -0.64 -5.22 -4.16
CA LYS A 148 -1.26 -5.44 -5.48
C LYS A 148 -2.65 -4.80 -5.58
N VAL A 149 -3.39 -4.83 -4.48
CA VAL A 149 -4.72 -4.20 -4.38
C VAL A 149 -4.59 -2.69 -4.27
N ASP A 150 -3.61 -2.19 -3.50
CA ASP A 150 -3.29 -0.77 -3.39
C ASP A 150 -2.89 -0.17 -4.75
N TRP A 151 -2.14 -0.92 -5.56
CA TRP A 151 -1.73 -0.47 -6.89
C TRP A 151 -2.93 -0.34 -7.83
N ALA A 152 -3.81 -1.34 -7.88
CA ALA A 152 -5.07 -1.27 -8.62
C ALA A 152 -5.98 -0.12 -8.12
N MET A 153 -6.06 0.08 -6.81
CA MET A 153 -6.81 1.18 -6.19
C MET A 153 -6.30 2.55 -6.65
N ARG A 154 -4.98 2.74 -6.69
CA ARG A 154 -4.36 3.99 -7.17
C ARG A 154 -4.66 4.23 -8.64
N TRP A 155 -4.54 3.22 -9.50
CA TRP A 155 -4.90 3.33 -10.90
C TRP A 155 -6.35 3.78 -11.08
N TYR A 156 -7.25 3.18 -10.28
CA TYR A 156 -8.66 3.53 -10.31
C TYR A 156 -8.93 4.96 -9.84
N ALA A 157 -8.42 5.31 -8.65
CA ALA A 157 -8.76 6.57 -7.97
C ALA A 157 -8.06 7.79 -8.60
N LEU A 158 -6.88 7.63 -9.17
CA LEU A 158 -6.10 8.69 -9.80
C LEU A 158 -6.30 8.76 -11.32
N ASP A 159 -7.13 7.87 -11.87
CA ASP A 159 -7.43 7.81 -13.31
C ASP A 159 -6.17 7.69 -14.18
N ILE A 160 -5.36 6.68 -13.86
CA ILE A 160 -4.08 6.48 -14.53
C ILE A 160 -4.26 5.88 -15.91
N ASP A 161 -3.75 6.55 -16.94
CA ASP A 161 -3.81 6.11 -18.34
C ASP A 161 -2.60 5.26 -18.74
N PHE A 162 -1.45 5.51 -18.10
CA PHE A 162 -0.18 4.89 -18.46
C PHE A 162 0.71 4.68 -17.22
N GLU A 163 1.32 3.50 -17.11
CA GLU A 163 2.23 3.13 -16.02
C GLU A 163 3.46 2.40 -16.57
N MET A 164 4.65 2.77 -16.10
CA MET A 164 5.90 2.03 -16.35
C MET A 164 6.36 1.38 -15.04
N TYR A 165 6.85 0.14 -15.13
CA TYR A 165 7.32 -0.59 -13.95
C TYR A 165 8.48 -1.51 -14.27
N GLY A 166 9.30 -1.83 -13.28
CA GLY A 166 10.39 -2.77 -13.42
C GLY A 166 9.90 -4.17 -13.75
N LYS A 167 10.67 -4.93 -14.49
CA LYS A 167 10.37 -6.31 -14.93
C LYS A 167 10.06 -7.25 -13.75
N ASP A 168 10.63 -7.00 -12.59
CA ASP A 168 10.36 -7.71 -11.34
C ASP A 168 8.92 -7.54 -10.81
N LEU A 169 8.19 -6.54 -11.30
CA LEU A 169 6.82 -6.24 -10.92
C LEU A 169 5.75 -6.80 -11.87
N ILE A 170 6.14 -7.48 -12.97
CA ILE A 170 5.19 -7.98 -14.00
C ILE A 170 4.07 -8.80 -13.38
N GLU A 171 4.38 -9.78 -12.52
CA GLU A 171 3.37 -10.62 -11.87
C GLU A 171 2.41 -9.79 -10.99
N SER A 172 2.91 -8.75 -10.34
CA SER A 172 2.08 -7.85 -9.54
C SER A 172 1.18 -6.99 -10.45
N ALA A 173 1.69 -6.50 -11.58
CA ALA A 173 0.93 -5.73 -12.55
C ALA A 173 -0.21 -6.56 -13.17
N ILE A 174 0.04 -7.84 -13.50
CA ILE A 174 -0.98 -8.76 -14.00
C ILE A 174 -2.13 -8.92 -12.98
N LEU A 175 -1.82 -9.09 -11.71
CA LEU A 175 -2.83 -9.22 -10.67
C LEU A 175 -3.58 -7.90 -10.42
N SER A 176 -2.88 -6.78 -10.39
CA SER A 176 -3.50 -5.45 -10.28
C SER A 176 -4.42 -5.14 -11.47
N THR A 177 -4.05 -5.58 -12.69
CA THR A 177 -4.89 -5.50 -13.90
C THR A 177 -6.20 -6.30 -13.75
N LYS A 178 -6.13 -7.51 -13.21
CA LYS A 178 -7.34 -8.31 -12.95
C LYS A 178 -8.25 -7.63 -11.91
N ILE A 179 -7.66 -7.03 -10.88
CA ILE A 179 -8.39 -6.35 -9.81
C ILE A 179 -9.07 -5.09 -10.32
N ILE A 180 -8.38 -4.21 -11.05
CA ILE A 180 -9.00 -2.98 -11.57
C ILE A 180 -10.13 -3.28 -12.54
N ASN A 181 -9.98 -4.30 -13.38
CA ASN A 181 -11.03 -4.75 -14.28
C ASN A 181 -12.25 -5.30 -13.52
N LEU A 182 -12.02 -6.06 -12.44
CA LEU A 182 -13.08 -6.55 -11.57
C LEU A 182 -13.88 -5.42 -10.93
N ILE A 183 -13.21 -4.35 -10.48
CA ILE A 183 -13.86 -3.20 -9.83
C ILE A 183 -14.43 -2.18 -10.83
N GLY A 184 -14.48 -2.51 -12.12
CA GLY A 184 -15.26 -1.80 -13.13
C GLY A 184 -14.52 -0.69 -13.87
N LYS A 185 -13.18 -0.69 -13.91
CA LYS A 185 -12.39 0.25 -14.69
C LYS A 185 -11.33 -0.46 -15.55
N LYS A 186 -11.03 0.08 -16.72
CA LYS A 186 -9.96 -0.41 -17.56
C LYS A 186 -8.60 -0.12 -16.89
N HIS A 187 -7.67 -1.07 -16.96
CA HIS A 187 -6.30 -0.89 -16.52
C HIS A 187 -5.53 0.08 -17.41
N PRO A 188 -4.49 0.77 -16.89
CA PRO A 188 -3.63 1.63 -17.67
C PRO A 188 -2.88 0.84 -18.75
N SER A 189 -2.53 1.50 -19.84
CA SER A 189 -1.49 1.00 -20.76
C SER A 189 -0.13 1.11 -20.08
N GLY A 190 0.84 0.28 -20.49
CA GLY A 190 2.17 0.39 -19.91
C GLY A 190 3.13 -0.66 -20.45
N PHE A 191 4.37 -0.59 -19.97
CA PHE A 191 5.38 -1.60 -20.27
C PHE A 191 6.33 -1.81 -19.09
N ALA A 192 6.94 -3.00 -19.06
CA ALA A 192 8.00 -3.32 -18.12
C ALA A 192 9.36 -2.95 -18.74
N TYR A 193 10.23 -2.31 -17.95
CA TYR A 193 11.62 -2.05 -18.31
C TYR A 193 12.56 -2.95 -17.52
N GLU A 194 13.76 -3.18 -18.08
CA GLU A 194 14.83 -3.92 -17.42
C GLU A 194 15.35 -3.14 -16.20
N LEU A 195 15.91 -3.86 -15.24
CA LEU A 195 16.57 -3.23 -14.11
C LEU A 195 17.79 -2.44 -14.59
N PHE A 196 17.93 -1.23 -14.06
CA PHE A 196 19.18 -0.48 -14.20
C PHE A 196 20.19 -1.12 -13.25
N LEU A 197 21.29 -1.62 -13.82
CA LEU A 197 22.40 -2.21 -13.07
C LEU A 197 23.55 -1.21 -13.11
N ASP A 198 24.21 -1.01 -11.98
CA ASP A 198 25.49 -0.33 -11.92
C ASP A 198 26.53 -1.24 -12.57
N GLU A 199 27.43 -0.68 -13.44
CA GLU A 199 28.55 -1.40 -14.03
C GLU A 199 29.64 -1.74 -13.03
#